data_acb168d6a60881cd1502e3eb5f9a66bf
#
_entry.id   acb168d6a60881cd1502e3eb5f9a66bf
#
_cell.length_a   1.000
_cell.length_b   1.000
_cell.length_c   1.000
_cell.angle_alpha   90.00
_cell.angle_beta   90.00
_cell.angle_gamma   90.00
#
_symmetry.space_group_name_H-M   'P 1'
#
loop_
_entity.id
_entity.type
_entity.pdbx_description
1 polymer ?
#
loop_
_entity_poly.entity_id
_entity_poly.type
_entity_poly.pdbx_seq_one_letter_code
_entity_poly.pdbx_strand_id
1 'polypeptide(L)'
;MSIERELFGTLPDGREVFAYTLRNEAGMRVKICTYGGAVMQLYAPDRGGAFDDVVCGYSSLDSYIGGDGYQGAIIGRLANRVGGARFRLDGKEYSLYKNDGENSLHGGDAGFNAAIWDVAEAKDCESPALVLHCTFADGEGGYPGKLDTTVTYTLSADNALSIEYRAIPNTPNLSLIHI
;
A
#
# COMPACT_ATOMS: atom_id res chain seq x y z
N MET A 1 3.52 24.11 -0.65
CA MET A 1 2.90 22.84 -0.26
C MET A 1 1.65 22.65 -1.07
N SER A 2 1.38 21.43 -1.46
CA SER A 2 0.12 21.12 -2.15
C SER A 2 -0.13 19.61 -2.17
N ILE A 3 -1.41 19.25 -2.27
CA ILE A 3 -1.83 17.92 -2.65
C ILE A 3 -2.57 18.04 -3.98
N GLU A 4 -2.08 17.34 -4.98
CA GLU A 4 -2.70 17.26 -6.30
C GLU A 4 -3.29 15.86 -6.48
N ARG A 5 -4.49 15.78 -7.05
CA ARG A 5 -5.17 14.52 -7.39
C ARG A 5 -5.33 14.42 -8.90
N GLU A 6 -5.04 13.28 -9.47
CA GLU A 6 -5.30 12.99 -10.89
C GLU A 6 -5.88 11.58 -11.05
N LEU A 7 -6.66 11.38 -12.12
CA LEU A 7 -7.08 10.05 -12.53
C LEU A 7 -5.86 9.33 -13.11
N PHE A 8 -5.47 8.20 -12.49
CA PHE A 8 -4.36 7.39 -12.97
C PHE A 8 -4.80 6.32 -13.97
N GLY A 9 -6.01 5.81 -13.80
CA GLY A 9 -6.60 4.85 -14.72
C GLY A 9 -7.93 4.29 -14.21
N THR A 10 -8.47 3.34 -14.96
CA THR A 10 -9.73 2.66 -14.63
C THR A 10 -9.50 1.15 -14.72
N LEU A 11 -9.92 0.41 -13.69
CA LEU A 11 -9.86 -1.05 -13.69
C LEU A 11 -10.84 -1.65 -14.70
N PRO A 12 -10.66 -2.92 -15.11
CA PRO A 12 -11.57 -3.60 -16.02
C PRO A 12 -13.03 -3.67 -15.53
N ASP A 13 -13.26 -3.58 -14.22
CA ASP A 13 -14.58 -3.56 -13.61
C ASP A 13 -15.21 -2.15 -13.51
N GLY A 14 -14.53 -1.13 -14.06
CA GLY A 14 -15.00 0.25 -14.10
C GLY A 14 -14.63 1.11 -12.89
N ARG A 15 -13.97 0.56 -11.87
CA ARG A 15 -13.51 1.35 -10.72
C ARG A 15 -12.34 2.25 -11.11
N GLU A 16 -12.41 3.50 -10.70
CA GLU A 16 -11.36 4.49 -10.95
C GLU A 16 -10.23 4.38 -9.92
N VAL A 17 -9.01 4.56 -10.38
CA VAL A 17 -7.79 4.60 -9.60
C VAL A 17 -7.18 5.99 -9.72
N PHE A 18 -6.89 6.61 -8.58
CA PHE A 18 -6.33 7.95 -8.51
C PHE A 18 -4.89 7.93 -8.02
N ALA A 19 -4.12 8.90 -8.47
CA ALA A 19 -2.82 9.21 -7.93
C ALA A 19 -2.87 10.56 -7.19
N TYR A 20 -2.18 10.62 -6.05
CA TYR A 20 -2.05 11.80 -5.21
C TYR A 20 -0.58 12.20 -5.13
N THR A 21 -0.29 13.45 -5.44
CA THR A 21 1.06 14.01 -5.30
C THR A 21 1.08 14.96 -4.11
N LEU A 22 1.86 14.62 -3.09
CA LEU A 22 2.15 15.47 -1.94
C LEU A 22 3.44 16.21 -2.22
N ARG A 23 3.49 17.52 -1.94
CA ARG A 23 4.67 18.35 -2.10
C ARG A 23 4.88 19.22 -0.86
N ASN A 24 6.10 19.20 -0.29
CA ASN A 24 6.50 20.10 0.76
C ASN A 24 7.09 21.41 0.21
N GLU A 25 7.35 22.39 1.08
CA GLU A 25 7.95 23.67 0.68
C GLU A 25 9.40 23.56 0.22
N ALA A 26 10.13 22.57 0.70
CA ALA A 26 11.52 22.31 0.28
C ALA A 26 11.64 21.73 -1.14
N GLY A 27 10.50 21.38 -1.78
CA GLY A 27 10.46 20.87 -3.16
C GLY A 27 10.44 19.34 -3.27
N MET A 28 10.59 18.61 -2.16
CA MET A 28 10.40 17.16 -2.16
C MET A 28 8.95 16.81 -2.49
N ARG A 29 8.75 15.76 -3.26
CA ARG A 29 7.41 15.29 -3.63
C ARG A 29 7.32 13.78 -3.66
N VAL A 30 6.17 13.27 -3.26
CA VAL A 30 5.83 11.85 -3.33
C VAL A 30 4.50 11.68 -4.06
N LYS A 31 4.43 10.72 -4.98
CA LYS A 31 3.22 10.35 -5.70
C LYS A 31 2.77 8.97 -5.27
N ILE A 32 1.51 8.88 -4.85
CA ILE A 32 0.92 7.68 -4.25
C ILE A 32 -0.33 7.31 -5.01
N CYS A 33 -0.46 6.02 -5.39
CA CYS A 33 -1.60 5.46 -6.11
C CYS A 33 -2.60 4.85 -5.13
N THR A 34 -3.90 5.01 -5.36
CA THR A 34 -4.93 4.34 -4.55
C THR A 34 -5.01 2.83 -4.81
N TYR A 35 -4.48 2.32 -5.91
CA TYR A 35 -4.32 0.88 -6.13
C TYR A 35 -3.06 0.40 -5.41
N GLY A 36 -3.24 -0.50 -4.44
CA GLY A 36 -2.18 -1.03 -3.60
C GLY A 36 -1.54 0.00 -2.66
N GLY A 37 -2.04 1.24 -2.58
CA GLY A 37 -1.41 2.34 -1.84
C GLY A 37 0.02 2.63 -2.30
N ALA A 38 0.35 2.32 -3.55
CA ALA A 38 1.73 2.26 -4.02
C ALA A 38 2.39 3.64 -4.09
N VAL A 39 3.59 3.77 -3.53
CA VAL A 39 4.48 4.90 -3.78
C VAL A 39 5.04 4.75 -5.19
N MET A 40 4.54 5.57 -6.11
CA MET A 40 4.86 5.54 -7.53
C MET A 40 6.14 6.30 -7.86
N GLN A 41 6.35 7.44 -7.19
CA GLN A 41 7.48 8.33 -7.39
C GLN A 41 7.85 8.98 -6.05
N LEU A 42 9.14 9.19 -5.85
CA LEU A 42 9.68 9.95 -4.72
C LEU A 42 10.84 10.80 -5.21
N TYR A 43 10.60 12.08 -5.43
CA TYR A 43 11.64 13.02 -5.81
C TYR A 43 12.29 13.57 -4.55
N ALA A 44 13.51 13.16 -4.30
CA ALA A 44 14.31 13.59 -3.16
C ALA A 44 15.55 14.36 -3.64
N PRO A 45 16.05 15.37 -2.87
CA PRO A 45 17.24 16.10 -3.23
C PRO A 45 18.50 15.26 -2.96
N ASP A 46 19.44 15.33 -3.88
CA ASP A 46 20.81 14.87 -3.66
C ASP A 46 21.61 15.86 -2.80
N ARG A 47 22.89 15.56 -2.55
CA ARG A 47 23.80 16.45 -1.79
C ARG A 47 24.04 17.80 -2.47
N GLY A 48 23.79 17.90 -3.78
CA GLY A 48 23.91 19.13 -4.59
C GLY A 48 22.61 19.92 -4.66
N GLY A 49 21.50 19.38 -4.12
CA GLY A 49 20.16 19.98 -4.16
C GLY A 49 19.38 19.63 -5.45
N ALA A 50 19.88 18.76 -6.32
CA ALA A 50 19.13 18.29 -7.49
C ALA A 50 18.14 17.21 -7.07
N PHE A 51 16.92 17.28 -7.63
CA PHE A 51 15.85 16.33 -7.32
C PHE A 51 15.76 15.27 -8.40
N ASP A 52 15.87 14.00 -7.99
CA ASP A 52 15.63 12.83 -8.82
C ASP A 52 14.62 11.89 -8.20
N ASP A 53 13.95 11.08 -9.05
CA ASP A 53 13.07 10.01 -8.58
C ASP A 53 13.92 8.83 -8.08
N VAL A 54 13.77 8.52 -6.80
CA VAL A 54 14.59 7.50 -6.11
C VAL A 54 13.85 6.20 -5.87
N VAL A 55 12.66 6.02 -6.46
CA VAL A 55 11.88 4.77 -6.36
C VAL A 55 11.60 4.16 -7.72
N CYS A 56 11.41 2.85 -7.75
CA CYS A 56 11.08 2.10 -8.96
C CYS A 56 9.56 1.93 -9.06
N GLY A 57 8.86 2.95 -9.59
CA GLY A 57 7.43 2.88 -9.84
C GLY A 57 7.11 2.56 -11.30
N TYR A 58 5.87 2.13 -11.56
CA TYR A 58 5.35 1.95 -12.90
C TYR A 58 4.66 3.22 -13.39
N SER A 59 4.69 3.43 -14.72
CA SER A 59 4.07 4.61 -15.36
C SER A 59 2.60 4.39 -15.77
N SER A 60 2.10 3.16 -15.69
CA SER A 60 0.72 2.82 -16.06
C SER A 60 0.06 1.92 -15.02
N LEU A 61 -1.27 2.00 -14.92
CA LEU A 61 -2.07 1.14 -14.05
C LEU A 61 -1.97 -0.34 -14.47
N ASP A 62 -1.95 -0.62 -15.78
CA ASP A 62 -1.82 -1.99 -16.30
C ASP A 62 -0.55 -2.67 -15.81
N SER A 63 0.55 -1.91 -15.66
CA SER A 63 1.79 -2.44 -15.12
C SER A 63 1.72 -2.75 -13.62
N TYR A 64 0.88 -2.06 -12.86
CA TYR A 64 0.59 -2.40 -11.46
C TYR A 64 -0.30 -3.63 -11.33
N ILE A 65 -1.27 -3.82 -12.26
CA ILE A 65 -2.19 -4.96 -12.25
C ILE A 65 -1.50 -6.25 -12.70
N GLY A 66 -0.72 -6.18 -13.78
CA GLY A 66 -0.12 -7.33 -14.44
C GLY A 66 1.38 -7.51 -14.21
N GLY A 67 2.01 -6.63 -13.44
CA GLY A 67 3.47 -6.67 -13.20
C GLY A 67 3.87 -7.76 -12.21
N ASP A 68 5.08 -8.31 -12.39
CA ASP A 68 5.64 -9.35 -11.53
C ASP A 68 6.18 -8.82 -10.19
N GLY A 69 6.07 -7.50 -9.94
CA GLY A 69 6.67 -6.84 -8.78
C GLY A 69 5.63 -6.15 -7.90
N TYR A 70 5.98 -6.02 -6.62
CA TYR A 70 5.19 -5.29 -5.63
C TYR A 70 5.70 -3.84 -5.46
N GLN A 71 6.07 -3.19 -6.57
CA GLN A 71 6.78 -1.90 -6.60
C GLN A 71 6.04 -0.82 -5.80
N GLY A 72 6.64 -0.42 -4.67
CA GLY A 72 6.11 0.62 -3.79
C GLY A 72 4.79 0.31 -3.09
N ALA A 73 4.19 -0.87 -3.31
CA ALA A 73 2.87 -1.22 -2.80
C ALA A 73 2.88 -1.52 -1.29
N ILE A 74 1.73 -1.29 -0.64
CA ILE A 74 1.47 -1.76 0.71
C ILE A 74 1.37 -3.29 0.69
N ILE A 75 2.08 -3.95 1.59
CA ILE A 75 2.10 -5.41 1.71
C ILE A 75 1.31 -5.85 2.95
N GLY A 76 0.42 -6.81 2.77
CA GLY A 76 -0.40 -7.41 3.84
C GLY A 76 -1.37 -8.48 3.31
N ARG A 77 -2.13 -9.20 4.22
CA ARG A 77 -2.02 -9.04 5.69
C ARG A 77 -0.67 -9.44 6.27
N LEU A 78 0.06 -10.39 5.68
CA LEU A 78 1.37 -10.84 6.12
C LEU A 78 2.39 -10.57 5.02
N ALA A 79 3.51 -9.95 5.39
CA ALA A 79 4.62 -9.73 4.48
C ALA A 79 5.48 -10.99 4.37
N ASN A 80 6.10 -11.16 3.18
CA ASN A 80 6.93 -12.31 2.85
C ASN A 80 6.13 -13.62 2.79
N ARG A 81 6.77 -14.79 2.98
CA ARG A 81 6.23 -16.11 2.69
C ARG A 81 5.64 -16.81 3.89
N VAL A 82 4.51 -17.49 3.65
CA VAL A 82 3.97 -18.51 4.55
C VAL A 82 4.19 -19.87 3.90
N GLY A 83 5.07 -20.68 4.49
CA GLY A 83 5.44 -22.00 3.98
C GLY A 83 4.23 -22.95 3.89
N GLY A 84 4.06 -23.62 2.76
CA GLY A 84 2.92 -24.50 2.50
C GLY A 84 1.57 -23.80 2.46
N ALA A 85 1.55 -22.45 2.38
CA ALA A 85 0.35 -21.62 2.36
C ALA A 85 -0.65 -21.96 3.49
N ARG A 86 -0.17 -22.24 4.70
CA ARG A 86 -1.02 -22.55 5.85
C ARG A 86 -0.36 -22.14 7.16
N PHE A 87 -1.20 -21.83 8.15
CA PHE A 87 -0.76 -21.55 9.51
C PHE A 87 -1.79 -22.06 10.51
N ARG A 88 -1.38 -22.15 11.77
CA ARG A 88 -2.29 -22.47 12.89
C ARG A 88 -2.42 -21.28 13.83
N LEU A 89 -3.65 -20.98 14.21
CA LEU A 89 -3.98 -19.96 15.20
C LEU A 89 -5.05 -20.52 16.13
N ASP A 90 -4.82 -20.49 17.44
CA ASP A 90 -5.73 -21.00 18.48
C ASP A 90 -6.19 -22.46 18.22
N GLY A 91 -5.26 -23.30 17.73
CA GLY A 91 -5.51 -24.73 17.46
C GLY A 91 -6.22 -25.01 16.14
N LYS A 92 -6.73 -24.00 15.44
CA LYS A 92 -7.37 -24.11 14.13
C LYS A 92 -6.36 -23.88 13.01
N GLU A 93 -6.43 -24.70 11.95
CA GLU A 93 -5.62 -24.52 10.75
C GLU A 93 -6.36 -23.65 9.73
N TYR A 94 -5.61 -22.74 9.09
CA TYR A 94 -6.08 -21.85 8.03
C TYR A 94 -5.22 -22.06 6.78
N SER A 95 -5.87 -22.13 5.63
CA SER A 95 -5.24 -22.26 4.32
C SER A 95 -5.31 -20.92 3.59
N LEU A 96 -4.18 -20.50 3.03
CA LEU A 96 -4.02 -19.26 2.27
C LEU A 96 -3.96 -19.56 0.76
N TYR A 97 -4.14 -18.55 -0.07
CA TYR A 97 -3.87 -18.65 -1.49
C TYR A 97 -2.39 -18.95 -1.75
N LYS A 98 -2.14 -19.90 -2.69
CA LYS A 98 -0.80 -20.21 -3.17
C LYS A 98 -0.52 -19.35 -4.40
N ASN A 99 0.37 -18.39 -4.26
CA ASN A 99 0.81 -17.50 -5.34
C ASN A 99 2.34 -17.50 -5.54
N ASP A 100 3.04 -18.40 -4.83
CA ASP A 100 4.49 -18.59 -4.93
C ASP A 100 4.81 -20.11 -4.80
N GLY A 101 4.54 -20.87 -5.86
CA GLY A 101 4.60 -22.32 -5.83
C GLY A 101 3.65 -22.91 -4.79
N GLU A 102 4.19 -23.64 -3.80
CA GLU A 102 3.39 -24.19 -2.69
C GLU A 102 3.16 -23.19 -1.55
N ASN A 103 3.72 -21.99 -1.62
CA ASN A 103 3.67 -21.00 -0.56
C ASN A 103 2.67 -19.90 -0.86
N SER A 104 2.31 -19.14 0.18
CA SER A 104 1.64 -17.83 0.06
C SER A 104 2.67 -16.73 0.23
N LEU A 105 2.66 -15.74 -0.68
CA LEU A 105 3.56 -14.60 -0.67
C LEU A 105 2.76 -13.31 -0.56
N HIS A 106 3.13 -12.44 0.35
CA HIS A 106 2.64 -11.06 0.47
C HIS A 106 1.11 -10.91 0.60
N GLY A 107 0.43 -11.90 1.20
CA GLY A 107 -1.03 -11.89 1.38
C GLY A 107 -1.80 -12.65 0.32
N GLY A 108 -1.11 -13.22 -0.69
CA GLY A 108 -1.74 -13.96 -1.78
C GLY A 108 -2.44 -13.05 -2.80
N ASP A 109 -3.37 -13.60 -3.57
CA ASP A 109 -4.05 -12.88 -4.66
C ASP A 109 -4.99 -11.77 -4.16
N ALA A 110 -5.40 -11.82 -2.90
CA ALA A 110 -6.19 -10.79 -2.22
C ALA A 110 -5.35 -9.92 -1.27
N GLY A 111 -4.07 -9.74 -1.60
CA GLY A 111 -3.14 -8.92 -0.81
C GLY A 111 -3.46 -7.42 -0.87
N PHE A 112 -2.90 -6.67 0.07
CA PHE A 112 -3.07 -5.21 0.15
C PHE A 112 -2.60 -4.48 -1.12
N ASN A 113 -1.62 -5.03 -1.82
CA ASN A 113 -1.09 -4.54 -3.09
C ASN A 113 -2.07 -4.57 -4.25
N ALA A 114 -3.09 -5.43 -4.19
CA ALA A 114 -4.12 -5.57 -5.23
C ALA A 114 -5.44 -4.86 -4.85
N ALA A 115 -5.53 -4.29 -3.66
CA ALA A 115 -6.71 -3.58 -3.18
C ALA A 115 -6.77 -2.14 -3.72
N ILE A 116 -7.98 -1.63 -3.96
CA ILE A 116 -8.20 -0.19 -4.07
C ILE A 116 -8.43 0.35 -2.67
N TRP A 117 -7.62 1.33 -2.29
CA TRP A 117 -7.69 2.01 -1.02
C TRP A 117 -8.55 3.27 -1.16
N ASP A 118 -9.53 3.42 -0.28
CA ASP A 118 -10.32 4.63 -0.17
C ASP A 118 -9.49 5.75 0.45
N VAL A 119 -9.64 6.97 -0.04
CA VAL A 119 -9.02 8.15 0.56
C VAL A 119 -9.91 8.64 1.69
N ALA A 120 -9.50 8.35 2.92
CA ALA A 120 -10.20 8.83 4.11
C ALA A 120 -9.95 10.32 4.36
N GLU A 121 -8.74 10.79 4.06
CA GLU A 121 -8.37 12.19 4.23
C GLU A 121 -7.17 12.56 3.34
N ALA A 122 -7.18 13.81 2.84
CA ALA A 122 -6.04 14.44 2.17
C ALA A 122 -5.85 15.83 2.80
N LYS A 123 -4.80 15.97 3.62
CA LYS A 123 -4.48 17.19 4.38
C LYS A 123 -3.47 18.04 3.65
N ASP A 124 -3.89 19.17 3.12
CA ASP A 124 -2.99 20.20 2.57
C ASP A 124 -2.60 21.16 3.68
N CYS A 125 -1.46 20.89 4.31
CA CYS A 125 -0.92 21.67 5.44
C CYS A 125 0.61 21.65 5.37
N GLU A 126 1.29 22.25 6.36
CA GLU A 126 2.77 22.33 6.42
C GLU A 126 3.46 20.97 6.21
N SER A 127 2.86 19.90 6.72
CA SER A 127 3.26 18.52 6.45
C SER A 127 2.12 17.80 5.75
N PRO A 128 2.01 17.90 4.41
CA PRO A 128 0.89 17.30 3.68
C PRO A 128 0.81 15.79 3.93
N ALA A 129 -0.43 15.32 4.13
CA ALA A 129 -0.68 13.94 4.48
C ALA A 129 -1.84 13.34 3.68
N LEU A 130 -1.67 12.08 3.26
CA LEU A 130 -2.69 11.27 2.63
C LEU A 130 -3.01 10.08 3.53
N VAL A 131 -4.29 9.94 3.90
CA VAL A 131 -4.79 8.84 4.71
C VAL A 131 -5.61 7.91 3.81
N LEU A 132 -5.12 6.70 3.66
CA LEU A 132 -5.78 5.63 2.92
C LEU A 132 -6.41 4.63 3.89
N HIS A 133 -7.59 4.13 3.55
CA HIS A 133 -8.32 3.14 4.33
C HIS A 133 -8.77 1.98 3.44
N CYS A 134 -8.70 0.77 3.96
CA CYS A 134 -9.29 -0.41 3.34
C CYS A 134 -9.77 -1.40 4.40
N THR A 135 -10.93 -2.01 4.15
CA THR A 135 -11.48 -3.09 4.97
C THR A 135 -11.34 -4.40 4.23
N PHE A 136 -10.73 -5.38 4.89
CA PHE A 136 -10.60 -6.75 4.39
C PHE A 136 -11.56 -7.66 5.15
N ALA A 137 -12.38 -8.41 4.41
CA ALA A 137 -13.42 -9.25 5.00
C ALA A 137 -12.87 -10.47 5.74
N ASP A 138 -13.68 -11.07 6.62
CA ASP A 138 -13.38 -12.37 7.22
C ASP A 138 -13.27 -13.44 6.13
N GLY A 139 -12.20 -14.23 6.17
CA GLY A 139 -11.92 -15.28 5.19
C GLY A 139 -11.23 -14.78 3.90
N GLU A 140 -11.10 -13.47 3.70
CA GLU A 140 -10.43 -12.93 2.53
C GLU A 140 -8.95 -13.33 2.51
N GLY A 141 -8.47 -13.84 1.38
CA GLY A 141 -7.14 -14.42 1.26
C GLY A 141 -6.88 -15.67 2.11
N GLY A 142 -7.92 -16.22 2.78
CA GLY A 142 -7.83 -17.34 3.71
C GLY A 142 -7.55 -16.91 5.16
N TYR A 143 -7.45 -15.62 5.43
CA TYR A 143 -7.20 -15.10 6.78
C TYR A 143 -8.48 -14.97 7.61
N PRO A 144 -8.48 -15.35 8.91
CA PRO A 144 -9.63 -15.18 9.77
C PRO A 144 -9.84 -13.72 10.15
N GLY A 145 -11.10 -13.37 10.37
CA GLY A 145 -11.52 -12.09 10.90
C GLY A 145 -11.46 -10.94 9.89
N LYS A 146 -12.38 -9.99 10.11
CA LYS A 146 -12.36 -8.70 9.44
C LYS A 146 -11.16 -7.89 9.92
N LEU A 147 -10.49 -7.19 9.01
CA LEU A 147 -9.38 -6.29 9.30
C LEU A 147 -9.67 -4.90 8.73
N ASP A 148 -9.79 -3.90 9.59
CA ASP A 148 -9.83 -2.50 9.19
C ASP A 148 -8.42 -1.93 9.20
N THR A 149 -7.94 -1.46 8.06
CA THR A 149 -6.57 -0.99 7.89
C THR A 149 -6.54 0.45 7.41
N THR A 150 -5.71 1.26 8.05
CA THR A 150 -5.43 2.63 7.66
C THR A 150 -3.94 2.79 7.45
N VAL A 151 -3.54 3.47 6.37
CA VAL A 151 -2.15 3.83 6.09
C VAL A 151 -2.08 5.33 5.88
N THR A 152 -1.20 5.99 6.64
CA THR A 152 -1.00 7.44 6.56
C THR A 152 0.39 7.72 6.00
N TYR A 153 0.44 8.45 4.89
CA TYR A 153 1.65 8.99 4.31
C TYR A 153 1.75 10.46 4.69
N THR A 154 2.85 10.86 5.31
CA THR A 154 3.11 12.25 5.69
C THR A 154 4.45 12.69 5.13
N LEU A 155 4.46 13.78 4.37
CA LEU A 155 5.68 14.38 3.86
C LEU A 155 6.01 15.62 4.71
N SER A 156 7.04 15.51 5.54
CA SER A 156 7.44 16.60 6.44
C SER A 156 8.22 17.73 5.75
N ALA A 157 8.28 18.87 6.40
CA ALA A 157 9.02 20.05 5.90
C ALA A 157 10.53 19.80 5.80
N ASP A 158 11.07 18.89 6.61
CA ASP A 158 12.49 18.51 6.65
C ASP A 158 12.85 17.35 5.70
N ASN A 159 12.01 17.11 4.68
CA ASN A 159 12.20 16.09 3.65
C ASN A 159 12.19 14.64 4.17
N ALA A 160 11.36 14.33 5.15
CA ALA A 160 11.11 12.96 5.55
C ALA A 160 9.71 12.48 5.07
N LEU A 161 9.66 11.29 4.46
CA LEU A 161 8.41 10.57 4.20
C LEU A 161 8.16 9.59 5.34
N SER A 162 7.11 9.84 6.12
CA SER A 162 6.63 8.92 7.15
C SER A 162 5.48 8.08 6.61
N ILE A 163 5.49 6.78 6.90
CA ILE A 163 4.40 5.86 6.56
C ILE A 163 3.97 5.17 7.85
N GLU A 164 2.75 5.46 8.30
CA GLU A 164 2.18 4.87 9.50
C GLU A 164 1.09 3.86 9.13
N TYR A 165 1.15 2.68 9.73
CA TYR A 165 0.18 1.61 9.55
C TYR A 165 -0.63 1.42 10.82
N ARG A 166 -1.95 1.36 10.68
CA ARG A 166 -2.88 1.01 11.74
C ARG A 166 -3.81 -0.08 11.26
N ALA A 167 -3.80 -1.24 11.92
CA ALA A 167 -4.66 -2.37 11.60
C ALA A 167 -5.46 -2.78 12.83
N ILE A 168 -6.79 -2.91 12.68
CA ILE A 168 -7.71 -3.25 13.77
C ILE A 168 -8.48 -4.50 13.38
N PRO A 169 -8.10 -5.68 13.91
CA PRO A 169 -8.85 -6.91 13.70
C PRO A 169 -10.07 -6.96 14.64
N ASN A 170 -11.15 -7.63 14.20
CA ASN A 170 -12.31 -7.91 15.05
C ASN A 170 -12.21 -9.26 15.82
N THR A 171 -11.23 -10.10 15.46
CA THR A 171 -10.93 -11.39 16.10
C THR A 171 -9.42 -11.60 16.13
N PRO A 172 -8.88 -12.55 16.93
CA PRO A 172 -7.49 -12.96 16.81
C PRO A 172 -7.13 -13.25 15.34
N ASN A 173 -6.05 -12.66 14.87
CA ASN A 173 -5.66 -12.68 13.46
C ASN A 173 -4.15 -12.80 13.34
N LEU A 174 -3.71 -13.39 12.23
CA LEU A 174 -2.32 -13.29 11.83
C LEU A 174 -2.20 -12.06 10.95
N SER A 175 -1.68 -11.01 11.51
CA SER A 175 -1.31 -9.81 10.76
C SER A 175 0.06 -9.41 11.22
N LEU A 176 1.01 -9.32 10.32
CA LEU A 176 2.17 -8.48 10.58
C LEU A 176 3.00 -8.23 9.35
N ILE A 177 3.27 -6.99 9.23
CA ILE A 177 4.49 -6.49 8.68
C ILE A 177 5.57 -6.79 9.72
N HIS A 178 6.36 -7.83 9.50
CA HIS A 178 7.62 -7.97 10.19
C HIS A 178 8.66 -7.24 9.36
N ILE A 179 9.08 -6.16 9.90
CA ILE A 179 10.28 -5.46 9.46
C ILE A 179 11.48 -6.04 10.20
#